data_a53c4ee5154134161beab3a6e1e3b80f
#
_entry.id   a53c4ee5154134161beab3a6e1e3b80f
#
_cell.length_a   1.000
_cell.length_b   1.000
_cell.length_c   1.000
_cell.angle_alpha   90.00
_cell.angle_beta   90.00
_cell.angle_gamma   90.00
#
_symmetry.space_group_name_H-M   'P 1'
#
loop_
_entity.id
_entity.type
_entity.pdbx_description
1 polymer ?
#
loop_
_entity_poly.entity_id
_entity_poly.type
_entity_poly.pdbx_seq_one_letter_code
_entity_poly.pdbx_strand_id
1 'polypeptide(L)'
;TWKWMNNTKGIIFLLIALCLAGCQTNNVEKNSEDPVTDSKSKGAYYLDDGPEEVIPENLSSIPNAIPKKEPLNKFSNRPYKVFGKTYYPMTSLKPYTATGYATWYGKKYHGNKTSIGEVYDMYKMTAAHKTLPLPCYVKVTNLKNDKTVIVRVNDRGPFVKDRIIDLSYAAANRLEIIEKGSELVKVELIDLDKKVKVSKVNKQIYIQAGLFSDEKNANNLI
;
A
#
# COMPACT_ATOMS: atom_id res chain seq x y z
N THR A 1 40.17 -14.25 55.09
CA THR A 1 41.04 -15.31 55.58
C THR A 1 40.74 -16.62 54.88
N TRP A 2 41.83 -17.13 54.25
CA TRP A 2 42.13 -18.50 53.84
C TRP A 2 41.48 -18.99 52.55
N LYS A 3 42.22 -19.05 51.42
CA LYS A 3 43.43 -19.83 51.02
C LYS A 3 43.17 -21.34 50.89
N TRP A 4 43.43 -21.87 49.77
CA TRP A 4 44.40 -22.77 49.14
C TRP A 4 43.69 -23.68 48.15
N MET A 5 44.05 -23.77 46.95
CA MET A 5 45.25 -24.21 46.21
C MET A 5 45.14 -25.67 45.71
N ASN A 6 45.35 -25.72 44.42
CA ASN A 6 46.18 -26.72 43.70
C ASN A 6 45.71 -28.17 43.55
N ASN A 7 45.74 -28.56 42.39
CA ASN A 7 46.71 -29.37 41.59
C ASN A 7 46.06 -30.69 41.20
N THR A 8 46.19 -31.30 40.10
CA THR A 8 47.25 -31.70 39.21
C THR A 8 46.66 -32.45 38.00
N LYS A 9 47.25 -32.17 36.88
CA LYS A 9 47.64 -33.06 35.78
C LYS A 9 47.07 -34.48 35.70
N GLY A 10 46.52 -34.78 34.55
CA GLY A 10 46.29 -36.13 34.08
C GLY A 10 46.12 -36.12 32.54
N ILE A 11 47.27 -36.22 31.88
CA ILE A 11 47.38 -36.50 30.43
C ILE A 11 47.08 -37.98 30.26
N ILE A 12 46.16 -38.32 29.39
CA ILE A 12 46.15 -39.64 28.75
C ILE A 12 45.82 -39.41 27.24
N PHE A 13 46.89 -39.65 26.48
CA PHE A 13 46.90 -39.94 25.06
C PHE A 13 46.41 -41.39 24.84
N LEU A 14 45.50 -41.59 23.87
CA LEU A 14 45.41 -42.80 23.04
C LEU A 14 44.50 -42.47 21.87
N LEU A 15 45.00 -42.21 20.69
CA LEU A 15 45.46 -43.03 19.59
C LEU A 15 44.39 -44.01 19.04
N ILE A 16 44.07 -43.77 17.75
CA ILE A 16 43.83 -44.72 16.65
C ILE A 16 42.43 -45.29 16.53
N ALA A 17 41.72 -44.98 15.43
CA ALA A 17 41.72 -45.81 14.22
C ALA A 17 41.01 -45.16 13.05
N LEU A 18 41.71 -45.09 11.96
CA LEU A 18 41.27 -44.86 10.59
C LEU A 18 40.28 -45.97 10.19
N CYS A 19 39.08 -45.59 9.80
CA CYS A 19 38.26 -46.43 8.92
C CYS A 19 37.86 -45.63 7.68
N LEU A 20 38.64 -45.79 6.66
CA LEU A 20 38.25 -45.48 5.28
C LEU A 20 37.27 -46.56 4.84
N ALA A 21 36.00 -46.18 4.69
CA ALA A 21 35.04 -46.94 3.96
C ALA A 21 34.47 -46.04 2.88
N GLY A 22 34.90 -46.29 1.66
CA GLY A 22 34.36 -45.64 0.47
C GLY A 22 32.88 -46.01 0.30
N CYS A 23 32.08 -45.01 0.08
CA CYS A 23 30.74 -45.21 -0.48
C CYS A 23 30.72 -44.75 -1.91
N GLN A 24 30.43 -45.72 -2.75
CA GLN A 24 30.19 -45.57 -4.18
C GLN A 24 29.08 -44.58 -4.48
N THR A 25 29.35 -43.70 -5.38
CA THR A 25 28.35 -42.87 -6.06
C THR A 25 27.49 -43.74 -6.93
N ASN A 26 26.28 -44.01 -6.59
CA ASN A 26 25.25 -44.47 -7.49
C ASN A 26 24.60 -43.26 -8.16
N ASN A 27 25.00 -42.95 -9.37
CA ASN A 27 24.24 -42.14 -10.29
C ASN A 27 22.95 -42.89 -10.65
N VAL A 28 21.86 -42.47 -10.10
CA VAL A 28 20.52 -42.79 -10.63
C VAL A 28 20.04 -41.54 -11.38
N GLU A 29 20.25 -41.54 -12.67
CA GLU A 29 19.45 -40.68 -13.56
C GLU A 29 17.97 -41.08 -13.39
N LYS A 30 17.21 -40.19 -12.76
CA LYS A 30 15.76 -40.22 -12.81
C LYS A 30 15.32 -39.03 -13.65
N ASN A 31 15.16 -39.26 -14.92
CA ASN A 31 14.30 -38.45 -15.76
C ASN A 31 12.89 -38.54 -15.18
N SER A 32 12.49 -37.49 -14.47
CA SER A 32 11.10 -37.19 -14.22
C SER A 32 10.84 -35.82 -14.84
N GLU A 33 10.24 -35.86 -16.00
CA GLU A 33 9.56 -34.71 -16.59
C GLU A 33 8.45 -34.30 -15.60
N ASP A 34 8.73 -33.37 -14.73
CA ASP A 34 7.68 -32.67 -13.99
C ASP A 34 6.99 -31.71 -14.97
N PRO A 35 5.65 -31.73 -15.00
CA PRO A 35 4.91 -30.80 -15.85
C PRO A 35 5.27 -29.37 -15.42
N VAL A 36 5.70 -28.58 -16.40
CA VAL A 36 5.87 -27.12 -16.27
C VAL A 36 4.52 -26.55 -15.84
N THR A 37 4.30 -26.45 -14.54
CA THR A 37 3.26 -25.60 -14.00
C THR A 37 3.68 -24.18 -14.26
N ASP A 38 2.95 -23.55 -15.15
CA ASP A 38 3.00 -22.13 -15.46
C ASP A 38 2.92 -21.34 -14.14
N SER A 39 4.08 -21.03 -13.57
CA SER A 39 4.17 -20.17 -12.41
C SER A 39 3.91 -18.75 -12.89
N LYS A 40 2.61 -18.38 -13.02
CA LYS A 40 2.21 -16.99 -13.00
C LYS A 40 3.01 -16.32 -11.88
N SER A 41 3.87 -15.38 -12.27
CA SER A 41 4.66 -14.56 -11.36
C SER A 41 3.74 -14.08 -10.23
N LYS A 42 3.91 -14.63 -9.03
CA LYS A 42 3.26 -14.09 -7.84
C LYS A 42 3.75 -12.67 -7.73
N GLY A 43 2.87 -11.70 -8.00
CA GLY A 43 3.16 -10.31 -7.77
C GLY A 43 3.79 -10.11 -6.39
N ALA A 44 4.52 -9.03 -6.18
CA ALA A 44 5.25 -8.74 -4.95
C ALA A 44 4.29 -8.46 -3.77
N TYR A 45 3.50 -9.47 -3.39
CA TYR A 45 2.60 -9.42 -2.24
C TYR A 45 3.35 -9.77 -0.95
N TYR A 46 2.89 -9.21 0.14
CA TYR A 46 3.43 -9.54 1.44
C TYR A 46 2.94 -10.95 1.83
N LEU A 47 3.82 -11.93 1.79
CA LEU A 47 3.75 -13.36 2.10
C LEU A 47 2.38 -14.08 1.99
N ASP A 48 1.30 -13.54 2.54
CA ASP A 48 -0.03 -14.15 2.64
C ASP A 48 -1.18 -13.16 2.38
N ASP A 49 -0.86 -11.96 1.92
CA ASP A 49 -1.83 -10.96 1.47
C ASP A 49 -1.91 -10.96 -0.06
N GLY A 50 -2.97 -10.40 -0.62
CA GLY A 50 -3.17 -10.38 -2.06
C GLY A 50 -4.60 -9.99 -2.44
N PRO A 51 -4.94 -10.06 -3.74
CA PRO A 51 -6.31 -9.90 -4.19
C PRO A 51 -7.17 -11.11 -3.79
N GLU A 52 -8.47 -10.94 -3.81
CA GLU A 52 -9.41 -12.08 -3.79
C GLU A 52 -9.29 -12.91 -5.08
N GLU A 53 -9.74 -14.17 -5.04
CA GLU A 53 -9.77 -15.05 -6.20
C GLU A 53 -10.68 -14.53 -7.31
N VAL A 54 -11.79 -13.90 -6.91
CA VAL A 54 -12.73 -13.24 -7.82
C VAL A 54 -12.65 -11.73 -7.62
N ILE A 55 -12.06 -11.06 -8.60
CA ILE A 55 -11.94 -9.60 -8.60
C ILE A 55 -13.20 -9.03 -9.27
N PRO A 56 -13.88 -8.02 -8.67
CA PRO A 56 -15.01 -7.37 -9.29
C PRO A 56 -14.65 -6.75 -10.65
N GLU A 57 -15.43 -7.00 -11.68
CA GLU A 57 -15.20 -6.47 -13.05
C GLU A 57 -15.21 -4.94 -13.10
N ASN A 58 -15.94 -4.30 -12.19
CA ASN A 58 -16.11 -2.84 -12.12
C ASN A 58 -15.07 -2.13 -11.23
N LEU A 59 -13.98 -2.79 -10.87
CA LEU A 59 -12.98 -2.23 -9.93
C LEU A 59 -12.45 -0.86 -10.36
N SER A 60 -12.22 -0.67 -11.66
CA SER A 60 -11.73 0.60 -12.21
C SER A 60 -12.76 1.75 -12.15
N SER A 61 -14.05 1.43 -12.04
CA SER A 61 -15.16 2.40 -11.99
C SER A 61 -15.51 2.85 -10.57
N ILE A 62 -14.90 2.26 -9.52
CA ILE A 62 -15.15 2.66 -8.13
C ILE A 62 -14.83 4.15 -7.97
N PRO A 63 -15.78 4.99 -7.54
CA PRO A 63 -15.57 6.43 -7.48
C PRO A 63 -14.55 6.81 -6.40
N ASN A 64 -13.88 7.94 -6.58
CA ASN A 64 -13.04 8.51 -5.52
C ASN A 64 -13.84 8.73 -4.23
N ALA A 65 -13.16 8.70 -3.09
CA ALA A 65 -13.77 9.16 -1.85
C ALA A 65 -14.21 10.62 -1.98
N ILE A 66 -15.41 10.93 -1.49
CA ILE A 66 -15.95 12.30 -1.49
C ILE A 66 -15.53 12.96 -0.17
N PRO A 67 -14.62 13.96 -0.23
CA PRO A 67 -14.16 14.64 0.96
C PRO A 67 -15.30 15.37 1.69
N LYS A 68 -15.43 15.13 2.97
CA LYS A 68 -16.42 15.78 3.84
C LYS A 68 -15.80 16.07 5.21
N LYS A 69 -16.35 17.05 5.93
CA LYS A 69 -15.94 17.31 7.32
C LYS A 69 -16.42 16.18 8.22
N GLU A 70 -15.51 15.58 8.94
CA GLU A 70 -15.79 14.52 9.91
C GLU A 70 -15.10 14.86 11.24
N PRO A 71 -15.70 14.50 12.37
CA PRO A 71 -15.05 14.63 13.66
C PRO A 71 -13.84 13.69 13.73
N LEU A 72 -12.72 14.19 14.24
CA LEU A 72 -11.53 13.37 14.44
C LEU A 72 -11.76 12.32 15.52
N ASN A 73 -11.30 11.10 15.28
CA ASN A 73 -11.40 10.01 16.24
C ASN A 73 -10.49 10.29 17.46
N LYS A 74 -11.08 10.33 18.65
CA LYS A 74 -10.37 10.68 19.90
C LYS A 74 -9.31 9.64 20.30
N PHE A 75 -9.52 8.37 19.97
CA PHE A 75 -8.64 7.27 20.39
C PHE A 75 -7.50 7.04 19.41
N SER A 76 -7.80 6.98 18.12
CA SER A 76 -6.82 6.67 17.10
C SER A 76 -5.84 7.82 16.80
N ASN A 77 -6.11 9.02 17.31
CA ASN A 77 -5.23 10.19 17.20
C ASN A 77 -4.37 10.44 18.46
N ARG A 78 -4.31 9.46 19.38
CA ARG A 78 -3.37 9.49 20.52
C ARG A 78 -2.02 8.92 20.11
N PRO A 79 -0.92 9.26 20.78
CA PRO A 79 0.34 8.56 20.61
C PRO A 79 0.18 7.05 20.80
N TYR A 80 0.82 6.27 19.94
CA TYR A 80 0.74 4.81 19.97
C TYR A 80 2.10 4.19 19.65
N LYS A 81 2.30 2.94 20.10
CA LYS A 81 3.59 2.24 19.95
C LYS A 81 3.41 0.96 19.13
N VAL A 82 4.22 0.79 18.09
CA VAL A 82 4.27 -0.42 17.25
C VAL A 82 5.72 -0.79 17.00
N PHE A 83 6.08 -2.06 17.17
CA PHE A 83 7.45 -2.58 17.02
C PHE A 83 8.51 -1.73 17.74
N GLY A 84 8.22 -1.34 18.99
CA GLY A 84 9.15 -0.55 19.80
C GLY A 84 9.20 0.95 19.46
N LYS A 85 8.67 1.39 18.32
CA LYS A 85 8.66 2.79 17.88
C LYS A 85 7.37 3.49 18.28
N THR A 86 7.47 4.68 18.86
CA THR A 86 6.32 5.53 19.18
C THR A 86 6.01 6.46 18.00
N TYR A 87 4.73 6.54 17.67
CA TYR A 87 4.18 7.43 16.65
C TYR A 87 3.31 8.48 17.30
N TYR A 88 3.41 9.71 16.82
CA TYR A 88 2.65 10.87 17.32
C TYR A 88 1.72 11.38 16.20
N PRO A 89 0.46 10.97 16.17
CA PRO A 89 -0.49 11.47 15.20
C PRO A 89 -0.71 12.98 15.32
N MET A 90 -0.97 13.61 14.20
CA MET A 90 -1.43 14.99 14.15
C MET A 90 -2.82 15.09 14.81
N THR A 91 -3.03 16.10 15.63
CA THR A 91 -4.28 16.32 16.36
C THR A 91 -5.25 17.25 15.65
N SER A 92 -4.85 17.82 14.51
CA SER A 92 -5.67 18.71 13.70
C SER A 92 -5.29 18.59 12.22
N LEU A 93 -6.22 18.97 11.36
CA LEU A 93 -5.98 19.07 9.91
C LEU A 93 -5.09 20.28 9.64
N LYS A 94 -3.84 20.05 9.30
CA LYS A 94 -2.87 21.06 8.88
C LYS A 94 -2.36 20.72 7.49
N PRO A 95 -1.92 21.68 6.68
CA PRO A 95 -1.33 21.38 5.39
C PRO A 95 -0.26 20.28 5.50
N TYR A 96 -0.39 19.27 4.69
CA TYR A 96 0.54 18.14 4.65
C TYR A 96 0.79 17.74 3.20
N THR A 97 2.04 17.63 2.85
CA THR A 97 2.49 17.08 1.56
C THR A 97 3.75 16.27 1.83
N ALA A 98 3.78 15.06 1.33
CA ALA A 98 4.95 14.20 1.42
C ALA A 98 5.08 13.31 0.18
N THR A 99 6.30 12.90 -0.11
CA THR A 99 6.64 11.93 -1.16
C THR A 99 7.28 10.71 -0.50
N GLY A 100 6.92 9.53 -0.97
CA GLY A 100 7.45 8.26 -0.49
C GLY A 100 6.73 7.09 -1.13
N TYR A 101 7.10 5.87 -0.75
CA TYR A 101 6.48 4.69 -1.34
C TYR A 101 5.09 4.44 -0.78
N ALA A 102 4.14 4.21 -1.69
CA ALA A 102 2.86 3.60 -1.39
C ALA A 102 2.92 2.10 -1.63
N THR A 103 2.22 1.35 -0.82
CA THR A 103 1.90 -0.06 -1.03
C THR A 103 0.40 -0.24 -0.84
N TRP A 104 -0.07 -1.47 -0.82
CA TRP A 104 -1.48 -1.76 -0.62
C TRP A 104 -1.67 -2.97 0.28
N TYR A 105 -2.85 -3.12 0.85
CA TYR A 105 -3.27 -4.23 1.70
C TYR A 105 -4.57 -4.83 1.16
N GLY A 106 -4.63 -6.14 1.13
CA GLY A 106 -5.62 -6.92 0.39
C GLY A 106 -6.53 -7.76 1.27
N LYS A 107 -6.81 -8.98 0.82
CA LYS A 107 -7.80 -9.90 1.38
C LYS A 107 -7.53 -10.29 2.84
N LYS A 108 -6.28 -10.37 3.25
CA LYS A 108 -5.91 -10.70 4.63
C LYS A 108 -6.54 -9.76 5.65
N TYR A 109 -6.68 -8.50 5.31
CA TYR A 109 -7.24 -7.47 6.18
C TYR A 109 -8.71 -7.19 5.90
N HIS A 110 -9.25 -7.67 4.79
CA HIS A 110 -10.65 -7.47 4.42
C HIS A 110 -11.59 -8.00 5.51
N GLY A 111 -12.60 -7.23 5.88
CA GLY A 111 -13.53 -7.58 6.97
C GLY A 111 -13.02 -7.29 8.39
N ASN A 112 -11.73 -7.00 8.59
CA ASN A 112 -11.18 -6.66 9.89
C ASN A 112 -11.44 -5.20 10.26
N LYS A 113 -11.38 -4.89 11.56
CA LYS A 113 -11.56 -3.51 12.05
C LYS A 113 -10.30 -2.68 11.83
N THR A 114 -10.47 -1.49 11.26
CA THR A 114 -9.45 -0.46 11.17
C THR A 114 -9.20 0.17 12.56
N SER A 115 -8.14 0.98 12.68
CA SER A 115 -7.80 1.68 13.92
C SER A 115 -8.86 2.65 14.42
N ILE A 116 -9.80 3.11 13.59
CA ILE A 116 -10.95 3.90 14.03
C ILE A 116 -12.21 3.06 14.31
N GLY A 117 -12.11 1.72 14.17
CA GLY A 117 -13.18 0.77 14.46
C GLY A 117 -14.13 0.46 13.30
N GLU A 118 -13.90 1.00 12.12
CA GLU A 118 -14.64 0.67 10.91
C GLU A 118 -14.19 -0.68 10.33
N VAL A 119 -15.07 -1.35 9.60
CA VAL A 119 -14.68 -2.55 8.87
C VAL A 119 -13.92 -2.17 7.61
N TYR A 120 -12.72 -2.72 7.45
CA TYR A 120 -11.93 -2.53 6.24
C TYR A 120 -12.57 -3.24 5.06
N ASP A 121 -12.78 -2.51 3.99
CA ASP A 121 -13.27 -3.01 2.72
C ASP A 121 -12.22 -2.67 1.64
N MET A 122 -11.57 -3.71 1.10
CA MET A 122 -10.50 -3.54 0.11
C MET A 122 -10.99 -2.92 -1.20
N TYR A 123 -12.30 -2.89 -1.45
CA TYR A 123 -12.92 -2.31 -2.62
C TYR A 123 -13.41 -0.87 -2.43
N LYS A 124 -13.19 -0.27 -1.25
CA LYS A 124 -13.44 1.16 -1.00
C LYS A 124 -12.18 1.99 -1.19
N MET A 125 -12.38 3.27 -1.54
CA MET A 125 -11.27 4.23 -1.71
C MET A 125 -10.77 4.71 -0.34
N THR A 126 -10.00 3.85 0.35
CA THR A 126 -9.46 4.09 1.70
C THR A 126 -7.94 3.88 1.74
N ALA A 127 -7.32 4.33 2.82
CA ALA A 127 -5.90 4.16 3.07
C ALA A 127 -5.56 4.16 4.56
N ALA A 128 -4.35 3.66 4.87
CA ALA A 128 -3.72 3.76 6.18
C ALA A 128 -2.53 4.72 6.15
N HIS A 129 -2.38 5.54 7.19
CA HIS A 129 -1.26 6.47 7.35
C HIS A 129 -0.80 6.53 8.81
N LYS A 130 0.55 6.66 9.01
CA LYS A 130 1.16 6.63 10.35
C LYS A 130 0.67 7.75 11.27
N THR A 131 0.62 8.97 10.75
CA THR A 131 0.51 10.17 11.60
C THR A 131 -0.54 11.18 11.16
N LEU A 132 -1.14 11.05 9.97
CA LEU A 132 -2.24 11.93 9.58
C LEU A 132 -3.41 11.80 10.57
N PRO A 133 -4.20 12.87 10.81
CA PRO A 133 -5.36 12.77 11.67
C PRO A 133 -6.40 11.84 11.06
N LEU A 134 -7.06 11.04 11.85
CA LEU A 134 -8.08 10.11 11.41
C LEU A 134 -9.48 10.53 11.90
N PRO A 135 -10.49 10.46 11.03
CA PRO A 135 -10.39 10.30 9.59
C PRO A 135 -9.96 11.60 8.89
N CYS A 136 -9.32 11.49 7.73
CA CYS A 136 -9.06 12.62 6.85
C CYS A 136 -9.07 12.15 5.39
N TYR A 137 -8.93 13.08 4.46
CA TYR A 137 -8.90 12.78 3.02
C TYR A 137 -7.59 13.26 2.43
N VAL A 138 -7.01 12.45 1.57
CA VAL A 138 -5.78 12.79 0.86
C VAL A 138 -5.96 12.55 -0.64
N LYS A 139 -5.29 13.39 -1.43
CA LYS A 139 -5.03 13.12 -2.83
C LYS A 139 -3.70 12.38 -2.90
N VAL A 140 -3.69 11.24 -3.56
CA VAL A 140 -2.48 10.44 -3.83
C VAL A 140 -2.23 10.48 -5.32
N THR A 141 -1.01 10.88 -5.69
CA THR A 141 -0.56 10.96 -7.08
C THR A 141 0.60 9.97 -7.27
N ASN A 142 0.45 9.04 -8.20
CA ASN A 142 1.55 8.18 -8.63
C ASN A 142 2.50 9.03 -9.52
N LEU A 143 3.74 9.20 -9.07
CA LEU A 143 4.71 10.07 -9.75
C LEU A 143 5.29 9.49 -11.05
N LYS A 144 4.96 8.24 -11.36
CA LYS A 144 5.42 7.60 -12.58
C LYS A 144 4.48 7.78 -13.76
N ASN A 145 3.16 7.85 -13.49
CA ASN A 145 2.14 7.88 -14.54
C ASN A 145 1.12 9.03 -14.35
N ASP A 146 1.34 9.89 -13.36
CA ASP A 146 0.51 11.05 -12.99
C ASP A 146 -0.96 10.71 -12.64
N LYS A 147 -1.29 9.42 -12.48
CA LYS A 147 -2.61 9.01 -12.03
C LYS A 147 -2.86 9.45 -10.59
N THR A 148 -4.08 9.87 -10.33
CA THR A 148 -4.47 10.39 -9.03
C THR A 148 -5.72 9.69 -8.50
N VAL A 149 -5.78 9.54 -7.19
CA VAL A 149 -6.98 9.12 -6.47
C VAL A 149 -7.21 9.99 -5.24
N ILE A 150 -8.45 10.10 -4.81
CA ILE A 150 -8.80 10.64 -3.51
C ILE A 150 -9.23 9.48 -2.64
N VAL A 151 -8.57 9.31 -1.49
CA VAL A 151 -8.85 8.26 -0.52
C VAL A 151 -9.16 8.85 0.85
N ARG A 152 -9.99 8.14 1.61
CA ARG A 152 -10.25 8.44 3.01
C ARG A 152 -9.26 7.66 3.87
N VAL A 153 -8.44 8.36 4.63
CA VAL A 153 -7.50 7.75 5.57
C VAL A 153 -8.25 7.42 6.85
N ASN A 154 -8.42 6.13 7.12
CA ASN A 154 -9.20 5.63 8.24
C ASN A 154 -8.47 4.57 9.07
N ASP A 155 -7.18 4.33 8.77
CA ASP A 155 -6.39 3.34 9.48
C ASP A 155 -4.95 3.80 9.75
N ARG A 156 -4.22 3.05 10.62
CA ARG A 156 -2.83 3.25 10.99
C ARG A 156 -1.91 2.25 10.31
N GLY A 157 -0.82 2.73 9.77
CA GLY A 157 0.21 2.04 8.99
C GLY A 157 0.76 2.99 7.92
N PRO A 158 1.66 2.51 7.07
CA PRO A 158 2.49 1.32 7.17
C PRO A 158 3.57 1.42 8.25
N PHE A 159 3.94 0.29 8.85
CA PHE A 159 5.02 0.27 9.86
C PHE A 159 6.35 -0.21 9.31
N VAL A 160 6.43 -0.44 8.02
CA VAL A 160 7.66 -0.76 7.29
C VAL A 160 8.39 0.53 6.94
N LYS A 161 9.73 0.47 6.91
CA LYS A 161 10.59 1.61 6.55
C LYS A 161 10.29 2.08 5.12
N ASP A 162 10.47 3.39 4.88
CA ASP A 162 10.35 4.06 3.58
C ASP A 162 8.95 4.05 2.93
N ARG A 163 7.97 3.40 3.52
CA ARG A 163 6.57 3.46 3.11
C ARG A 163 5.86 4.58 3.84
N ILE A 164 5.06 5.39 3.14
CA ILE A 164 4.31 6.51 3.74
C ILE A 164 2.81 6.24 3.83
N ILE A 165 2.25 5.47 2.92
CA ILE A 165 0.82 5.19 2.85
C ILE A 165 0.59 3.74 2.38
N ASP A 166 -0.39 3.07 2.96
CA ASP A 166 -0.93 1.82 2.45
C ASP A 166 -2.32 2.07 1.89
N LEU A 167 -2.50 1.72 0.63
CA LEU A 167 -3.74 1.93 -0.11
C LEU A 167 -4.63 0.69 -0.02
N SER A 168 -5.93 0.87 -0.12
CA SER A 168 -6.84 -0.22 -0.42
C SER A 168 -6.53 -0.81 -1.80
N TYR A 169 -6.97 -2.03 -2.06
CA TYR A 169 -6.81 -2.68 -3.35
C TYR A 169 -7.40 -1.86 -4.50
N ALA A 170 -8.62 -1.32 -4.31
CA ALA A 170 -9.26 -0.47 -5.31
C ALA A 170 -8.45 0.81 -5.61
N ALA A 171 -7.92 1.47 -4.58
CA ALA A 171 -7.10 2.67 -4.76
C ALA A 171 -5.77 2.36 -5.46
N ALA A 172 -5.11 1.26 -5.09
CA ALA A 172 -3.87 0.82 -5.71
C ALA A 172 -4.08 0.40 -7.19
N ASN A 173 -5.20 -0.25 -7.49
CA ASN A 173 -5.58 -0.59 -8.87
C ASN A 173 -5.70 0.66 -9.74
N ARG A 174 -6.43 1.68 -9.27
CA ARG A 174 -6.60 2.95 -9.98
C ARG A 174 -5.29 3.72 -10.22
N LEU A 175 -4.30 3.54 -9.35
CA LEU A 175 -2.96 4.12 -9.49
C LEU A 175 -2.00 3.21 -10.28
N GLU A 176 -2.43 2.02 -10.71
CA GLU A 176 -1.59 1.01 -11.39
C GLU A 176 -0.36 0.59 -10.56
N ILE A 177 -0.58 0.34 -9.27
CA ILE A 177 0.48 -0.08 -8.34
C ILE A 177 0.43 -1.59 -8.08
N ILE A 178 -0.70 -2.27 -8.37
CA ILE A 178 -0.94 -3.67 -8.00
C ILE A 178 0.20 -4.59 -8.45
N GLU A 179 0.53 -4.59 -9.73
CA GLU A 179 1.51 -5.51 -10.33
C GLU A 179 2.90 -5.36 -9.70
N LYS A 180 3.28 -4.14 -9.33
CA LYS A 180 4.58 -3.84 -8.75
C LYS A 180 4.63 -3.99 -7.24
N GLY A 181 3.48 -4.01 -6.59
CA GLY A 181 3.32 -4.02 -5.14
C GLY A 181 3.65 -2.68 -4.46
N SER A 182 4.47 -1.82 -5.06
CA SER A 182 4.83 -0.50 -4.53
C SER A 182 5.20 0.48 -5.63
N GLU A 183 4.97 1.78 -5.39
CA GLU A 183 5.38 2.85 -6.30
C GLU A 183 5.57 4.17 -5.53
N LEU A 184 6.40 5.06 -6.08
CA LEU A 184 6.64 6.38 -5.51
C LEU A 184 5.43 7.29 -5.76
N VAL A 185 4.88 7.82 -4.67
CA VAL A 185 3.70 8.67 -4.72
C VAL A 185 3.91 9.99 -3.98
N LYS A 186 3.13 11.00 -4.37
CA LYS A 186 2.92 12.21 -3.58
C LYS A 186 1.58 12.12 -2.87
N VAL A 187 1.57 12.39 -1.56
CA VAL A 187 0.39 12.41 -0.70
C VAL A 187 0.14 13.84 -0.25
N GLU A 188 -1.05 14.35 -0.50
CA GLU A 188 -1.46 15.72 -0.18
C GLU A 188 -2.76 15.69 0.63
N LEU A 189 -2.75 16.24 1.85
CA LEU A 189 -3.95 16.36 2.68
C LEU A 189 -4.93 17.35 2.03
N ILE A 190 -6.19 16.95 1.92
CA ILE A 190 -7.25 17.81 1.40
C ILE A 190 -7.76 18.70 2.53
N ASP A 191 -7.56 19.99 2.38
CA ASP A 191 -8.06 21.03 3.25
C ASP A 191 -9.48 21.45 2.82
N LEU A 192 -10.47 21.05 3.60
CA LEU A 192 -11.88 21.34 3.33
C LEU A 192 -12.31 22.77 3.71
N ASP A 193 -11.46 23.47 4.46
CA ASP A 193 -11.70 24.88 4.82
C ASP A 193 -11.08 25.84 3.81
N LYS A 194 -10.22 25.35 2.96
CA LYS A 194 -9.61 26.14 1.90
C LYS A 194 -10.67 26.43 0.84
N LYS A 195 -11.25 27.62 0.88
CA LYS A 195 -12.07 28.12 -0.24
C LYS A 195 -11.21 28.00 -1.51
N VAL A 196 -11.61 27.09 -2.39
CA VAL A 196 -11.02 27.05 -3.74
C VAL A 196 -11.25 28.42 -4.33
N LYS A 197 -10.17 29.23 -4.46
CA LYS A 197 -10.22 30.39 -5.33
C LYS A 197 -10.43 29.82 -6.72
N VAL A 198 -11.68 29.67 -7.11
CA VAL A 198 -12.02 29.42 -8.51
C VAL A 198 -11.50 30.66 -9.22
N SER A 199 -10.32 30.57 -9.81
CA SER A 199 -9.95 31.52 -10.83
C SER A 199 -11.09 31.43 -11.85
N LYS A 200 -11.81 32.52 -12.04
CA LYS A 200 -12.77 32.63 -13.13
C LYS A 200 -11.94 32.46 -14.40
N VAL A 201 -11.74 31.20 -14.81
CA VAL A 201 -11.33 30.94 -16.18
C VAL A 201 -12.56 31.36 -16.97
N ASN A 202 -12.48 32.50 -17.64
CA ASN A 202 -13.41 32.89 -18.69
C ASN A 202 -13.25 31.83 -19.81
N LYS A 203 -13.70 30.61 -19.56
CA LYS A 203 -13.93 29.64 -20.62
C LYS A 203 -15.23 30.10 -21.31
N GLN A 204 -15.08 30.78 -22.43
CA GLN A 204 -16.16 30.83 -23.36
C GLN A 204 -16.46 29.39 -23.76
N ILE A 205 -17.62 28.91 -23.35
CA ILE A 205 -18.12 27.59 -23.75
C ILE A 205 -18.77 27.81 -25.11
N TYR A 206 -18.14 27.24 -26.14
CA TYR A 206 -18.74 27.19 -27.46
C TYR A 206 -19.49 25.87 -27.57
N ILE A 207 -20.77 25.93 -27.83
CA ILE A 207 -21.60 24.78 -28.18
C ILE A 207 -21.65 24.74 -29.69
N GLN A 208 -21.01 23.75 -30.30
CA GLN A 208 -21.14 23.51 -31.72
C GLN A 208 -22.47 22.77 -31.97
N ALA A 209 -23.45 23.47 -32.47
CA ALA A 209 -24.80 22.94 -32.71
C ALA A 209 -24.89 22.10 -34.00
N GLY A 210 -23.88 22.19 -34.88
CA GLY A 210 -23.84 21.44 -36.14
C GLY A 210 -22.61 21.76 -36.97
N LEU A 211 -22.34 20.92 -37.96
CA LEU A 211 -21.37 21.15 -39.04
C LEU A 211 -22.19 21.31 -40.31
N PHE A 212 -22.09 22.48 -40.95
CA PHE A 212 -22.81 22.80 -42.19
C PHE A 212 -21.78 23.05 -43.28
N SER A 213 -22.04 22.49 -44.47
CA SER A 213 -21.25 22.74 -45.68
C SER A 213 -21.66 23.99 -46.42
N ASP A 214 -22.75 24.62 -46.01
CA ASP A 214 -23.38 25.76 -46.64
C ASP A 214 -23.93 26.71 -45.57
N GLU A 215 -23.65 28.01 -45.69
CA GLU A 215 -24.07 29.08 -44.79
C GLU A 215 -25.60 29.19 -44.68
N LYS A 216 -26.33 28.89 -45.74
CA LYS A 216 -27.79 28.90 -45.76
C LYS A 216 -28.39 27.87 -44.82
N ASN A 217 -27.73 26.69 -44.71
CA ASN A 217 -28.17 25.63 -43.80
C ASN A 217 -27.83 25.93 -42.35
N ALA A 218 -26.78 26.69 -42.09
CA ALA A 218 -26.43 27.13 -40.75
C ALA A 218 -27.45 28.17 -40.21
N ASN A 219 -27.87 29.09 -41.05
CA ASN A 219 -28.81 30.14 -40.68
C ASN A 219 -30.23 29.66 -40.43
N ASN A 220 -30.58 28.46 -40.89
CA ASN A 220 -31.91 27.86 -40.63
C ASN A 220 -32.02 27.17 -39.26
N LEU A 221 -30.94 27.12 -38.47
CA LEU A 221 -30.90 26.52 -37.12
C LEU A 221 -31.06 27.57 -36.01
N ILE A 222 -31.06 28.87 -36.34
CA ILE A 222 -31.26 29.98 -35.42
C ILE A 222 -32.71 30.42 -35.49
#